data_e2ea969d8b9f5a08b41c1bc8eb72bdef
#
_entry.id   e2ea969d8b9f5a08b41c1bc8eb72bdef
#
_cell.length_a   1.000
_cell.length_b   1.000
_cell.length_c   1.000
_cell.angle_alpha   90.00
_cell.angle_beta   90.00
_cell.angle_gamma   90.00
#
_symmetry.space_group_name_H-M   'P 1'
#
loop_
_entity.id
_entity.type
_entity.pdbx_description
1 polymer ?
#
loop_
_entity_poly.entity_id
_entity_poly.type
_entity_poly.pdbx_seq_one_letter_code
_entity_poly.pdbx_strand_id
1 'polypeptide(L)'
;MDDEKKKPIISVLMGIYNEKNKNHVIQAIDSILQQSFADFEFIICDDGSTNEFYAWLQEVCRKDSRIRLLRNDKNMGLSYTLNRCMKHARGKYYARMDADDISKENRLEKQFLFLESHPEYSLVGCNAEFIDDQGVWGKRLMIEVPQNKDFLRTSVFIHPAILIRAEVMQKLGCLLYTSDAADDMQ
;
A
#
# COMPACT_ATOMS: atom_id res chain seq x y z
N MET A 1 -28.11 16.12 11.46
CA MET A 1 -26.76 16.64 11.75
C MET A 1 -25.83 15.57 11.24
N ASP A 2 -25.29 15.77 10.04
CA ASP A 2 -24.32 14.85 9.47
C ASP A 2 -23.04 14.98 10.32
N ASP A 3 -22.70 13.89 11.03
CA ASP A 3 -21.39 13.73 11.63
C ASP A 3 -20.36 13.82 10.51
N GLU A 4 -19.70 14.96 10.35
CA GLU A 4 -18.50 15.07 9.53
C GLU A 4 -17.46 14.11 10.12
N LYS A 5 -17.51 12.84 9.70
CA LYS A 5 -16.49 11.87 10.09
C LYS A 5 -15.13 12.48 9.74
N LYS A 6 -14.35 12.77 10.78
CA LYS A 6 -12.98 13.29 10.67
C LYS A 6 -12.25 12.53 9.56
N LYS A 7 -11.69 13.25 8.59
CA LYS A 7 -10.90 12.62 7.51
C LYS A 7 -9.67 11.97 8.12
N PRO A 8 -9.35 10.73 7.73
CA PRO A 8 -8.12 10.07 8.20
C PRO A 8 -6.89 10.83 7.70
N ILE A 9 -5.79 10.73 8.43
CA ILE A 9 -4.51 11.32 8.00
C ILE A 9 -3.88 10.49 6.89
N ILE A 10 -3.90 9.17 7.01
CA ILE A 10 -3.30 8.25 6.03
C ILE A 10 -4.39 7.38 5.40
N SER A 11 -4.36 7.20 4.07
CA SER A 11 -5.07 6.12 3.37
C SER A 11 -4.05 5.05 2.98
N VAL A 12 -4.18 3.86 3.56
CA VAL A 12 -3.40 2.69 3.13
C VAL A 12 -4.09 2.07 1.92
N LEU A 13 -3.34 1.77 0.86
CA LEU A 13 -3.85 1.28 -0.42
C LEU A 13 -3.26 -0.09 -0.75
N MET A 14 -4.13 -1.08 -0.95
CA MET A 14 -3.77 -2.46 -1.30
C MET A 14 -4.62 -2.97 -2.46
N GLY A 15 -3.95 -3.48 -3.50
CA GLY A 15 -4.60 -4.29 -4.54
C GLY A 15 -4.41 -5.77 -4.24
N ILE A 16 -5.41 -6.60 -4.58
CA ILE A 16 -5.34 -8.05 -4.37
C ILE A 16 -6.04 -8.78 -5.52
N TYR A 17 -5.44 -9.89 -5.97
CA TYR A 17 -6.03 -10.76 -6.98
C TYR A 17 -5.70 -12.22 -6.73
N ASN A 18 -6.71 -13.04 -6.38
CA ASN A 18 -6.61 -14.51 -6.25
C ASN A 18 -5.36 -14.99 -5.49
N GLU A 19 -4.96 -14.30 -4.40
CA GLU A 19 -3.79 -14.71 -3.64
C GLU A 19 -3.95 -16.17 -3.15
N LYS A 20 -2.97 -17.01 -3.48
CA LYS A 20 -3.03 -18.46 -3.19
C LYS A 20 -2.92 -18.76 -1.71
N ASN A 21 -2.08 -17.98 -1.01
CA ASN A 21 -1.88 -18.17 0.42
C ASN A 21 -2.72 -17.17 1.24
N LYS A 22 -3.90 -17.59 1.64
CA LYS A 22 -4.81 -16.76 2.46
C LYS A 22 -4.17 -16.28 3.78
N ASN A 23 -3.19 -17.02 4.33
CA ASN A 23 -2.50 -16.62 5.55
C ASN A 23 -1.62 -15.39 5.30
N HIS A 24 -0.97 -15.26 4.15
CA HIS A 24 -0.21 -14.06 3.82
C HIS A 24 -1.10 -12.83 3.80
N VAL A 25 -2.29 -12.94 3.19
CA VAL A 25 -3.28 -11.84 3.18
C VAL A 25 -3.70 -11.44 4.58
N ILE A 26 -3.96 -12.41 5.45
CA ILE A 26 -4.32 -12.13 6.86
C ILE A 26 -3.15 -11.43 7.56
N GLN A 27 -1.92 -11.92 7.43
CA GLN A 27 -0.73 -11.31 8.02
C GLN A 27 -0.50 -9.88 7.49
N ALA A 28 -0.66 -9.65 6.18
CA ALA A 28 -0.56 -8.34 5.58
C ALA A 28 -1.59 -7.37 6.15
N ILE A 29 -2.87 -7.77 6.22
CA ILE A 29 -3.96 -6.96 6.77
C ILE A 29 -3.71 -6.67 8.26
N ASP A 30 -3.41 -7.68 9.05
CA ASP A 30 -3.16 -7.55 10.50
C ASP A 30 -1.97 -6.63 10.77
N SER A 31 -0.90 -6.71 9.97
CA SER A 31 0.27 -5.86 10.12
C SER A 31 -0.02 -4.37 9.92
N ILE A 32 -1.04 -4.04 9.11
CA ILE A 32 -1.53 -2.67 8.96
C ILE A 32 -2.47 -2.30 10.10
N LEU A 33 -3.37 -3.19 10.51
CA LEU A 33 -4.31 -2.90 11.59
C LEU A 33 -3.63 -2.70 12.95
N GLN A 34 -2.44 -3.29 13.13
CA GLN A 34 -1.61 -3.21 14.34
C GLN A 34 -0.58 -2.07 14.32
N GLN A 35 -0.62 -1.17 13.33
CA GLN A 35 0.28 -0.03 13.29
C GLN A 35 0.12 0.87 14.52
N SER A 36 1.25 1.39 15.06
CA SER A 36 1.28 2.36 16.17
C SER A 36 0.56 3.67 15.82
N PHE A 37 0.51 4.05 14.55
CA PHE A 37 -0.24 5.18 14.03
C PHE A 37 -1.69 4.78 13.75
N ALA A 38 -2.66 5.32 14.50
CA ALA A 38 -4.06 4.87 14.48
C ALA A 38 -4.99 5.65 13.52
N ASP A 39 -4.62 6.89 13.12
CA ASP A 39 -5.49 7.77 12.30
C ASP A 39 -5.35 7.47 10.81
N PHE A 40 -5.82 6.29 10.40
CA PHE A 40 -5.82 5.86 9.00
C PHE A 40 -7.13 5.17 8.60
N GLU A 41 -7.37 5.13 7.29
CA GLU A 41 -8.29 4.19 6.63
C GLU A 41 -7.48 3.19 5.81
N PHE A 42 -8.02 2.00 5.60
CA PHE A 42 -7.38 0.96 4.80
C PHE A 42 -8.29 0.57 3.63
N ILE A 43 -7.89 0.93 2.41
CA ILE A 43 -8.64 0.66 1.20
C ILE A 43 -8.03 -0.55 0.51
N ILE A 44 -8.78 -1.64 0.49
CA ILE A 44 -8.41 -2.88 -0.20
C ILE A 44 -9.28 -2.98 -1.45
N CYS A 45 -8.68 -3.19 -2.61
CA CYS A 45 -9.41 -3.40 -3.86
C CYS A 45 -9.13 -4.78 -4.43
N ASP A 46 -10.16 -5.63 -4.44
CA ASP A 46 -10.14 -6.91 -5.13
C ASP A 46 -10.20 -6.69 -6.64
N ASP A 47 -9.20 -7.19 -7.37
CA ASP A 47 -9.07 -7.02 -8.81
C ASP A 47 -9.79 -8.10 -9.62
N GLY A 48 -11.06 -8.36 -9.28
CA GLY A 48 -11.89 -9.32 -9.99
C GLY A 48 -11.52 -10.78 -9.71
N SER A 49 -11.17 -11.10 -8.48
CA SER A 49 -10.92 -12.48 -8.04
C SER A 49 -12.16 -13.37 -8.16
N THR A 50 -11.98 -14.68 -8.02
CA THR A 50 -13.08 -15.65 -7.97
C THR A 50 -14.09 -15.27 -6.87
N ASN A 51 -15.35 -15.65 -7.08
CA ASN A 51 -16.41 -15.34 -6.10
C ASN A 51 -16.12 -15.96 -4.72
N GLU A 52 -15.51 -17.14 -4.68
CA GLU A 52 -15.13 -17.82 -3.44
C GLU A 52 -14.03 -17.03 -2.69
N PHE A 53 -12.99 -16.58 -3.40
CA PHE A 53 -11.95 -15.77 -2.80
C PHE A 53 -12.51 -14.43 -2.28
N TYR A 54 -13.33 -13.77 -3.09
CA TYR A 54 -13.94 -12.51 -2.70
C TYR A 54 -14.87 -12.63 -1.48
N ALA A 55 -15.70 -13.68 -1.42
CA ALA A 55 -16.58 -13.92 -0.26
C ALA A 55 -15.76 -14.10 1.03
N TRP A 56 -14.66 -14.87 0.96
CA TRP A 56 -13.73 -15.01 2.08
C TRP A 56 -13.10 -13.64 2.46
N LEU A 57 -12.62 -12.88 1.48
CA LEU A 57 -12.00 -11.56 1.72
C LEU A 57 -12.99 -10.58 2.37
N GLN A 58 -14.28 -10.62 1.98
CA GLN A 58 -15.32 -9.82 2.61
C GLN A 58 -15.46 -10.14 4.11
N GLU A 59 -15.42 -11.42 4.49
CA GLU A 59 -15.48 -11.83 5.90
C GLU A 59 -14.27 -11.37 6.70
N VAL A 60 -13.09 -11.38 6.09
CA VAL A 60 -11.86 -10.83 6.72
C VAL A 60 -11.99 -9.33 6.92
N CYS A 61 -12.37 -8.59 5.87
CA CYS A 61 -12.43 -7.12 5.91
C CYS A 61 -13.52 -6.56 6.83
N ARG A 62 -14.63 -7.28 7.05
CA ARG A 62 -15.72 -6.84 7.94
C ARG A 62 -15.33 -6.74 9.41
N LYS A 63 -14.21 -7.36 9.80
CA LYS A 63 -13.78 -7.41 11.21
C LYS A 63 -13.27 -6.08 11.75
N ASP A 64 -12.88 -5.14 10.88
CA ASP A 64 -12.37 -3.83 11.28
C ASP A 64 -13.00 -2.72 10.43
N SER A 65 -13.61 -1.75 11.08
CA SER A 65 -14.33 -0.64 10.44
C SER A 65 -13.43 0.34 9.71
N ARG A 66 -12.12 0.29 9.91
CA ARG A 66 -11.15 1.09 9.17
C ARG A 66 -10.94 0.56 7.75
N ILE A 67 -11.30 -0.71 7.49
CA ILE A 67 -11.17 -1.34 6.17
C ILE A 67 -12.36 -0.95 5.29
N ARG A 68 -12.05 -0.53 4.08
CA ARG A 68 -13.00 -0.33 3.00
C ARG A 68 -12.65 -1.23 1.84
N LEU A 69 -13.46 -2.26 1.60
CA LEU A 69 -13.27 -3.20 0.50
C LEU A 69 -13.97 -2.69 -0.77
N LEU A 70 -13.21 -2.64 -1.87
CA LEU A 70 -13.68 -2.37 -3.24
C LEU A 70 -13.51 -3.64 -4.08
N ARG A 71 -14.21 -3.72 -5.22
CA ARG A 71 -14.06 -4.82 -6.18
C ARG A 71 -14.11 -4.33 -7.62
N ASN A 72 -13.19 -4.77 -8.46
CA ASN A 72 -13.27 -4.63 -9.92
C ASN A 72 -14.15 -5.76 -10.50
N ASP A 73 -14.82 -5.50 -11.62
CA ASP A 73 -15.67 -6.51 -12.27
C ASP A 73 -14.86 -7.66 -12.87
N LYS A 74 -13.60 -7.39 -13.24
CA LYS A 74 -12.62 -8.35 -13.75
C LYS A 74 -11.21 -7.88 -13.40
N ASN A 75 -10.21 -8.74 -13.64
CA ASN A 75 -8.81 -8.35 -13.51
C ASN A 75 -8.48 -7.20 -14.49
N MET A 76 -8.04 -6.07 -13.90
CA MET A 76 -7.70 -4.83 -14.61
C MET A 76 -6.21 -4.48 -14.43
N GLY A 77 -5.47 -5.27 -13.66
CA GLY A 77 -4.07 -5.03 -13.30
C GLY A 77 -3.89 -4.10 -12.10
N LEU A 78 -2.69 -4.21 -11.51
CA LEU A 78 -2.37 -3.54 -10.24
C LEU A 78 -2.49 -2.02 -10.31
N SER A 79 -1.96 -1.39 -11.37
CA SER A 79 -2.01 0.06 -11.53
C SER A 79 -3.43 0.60 -11.59
N TYR A 80 -4.34 -0.07 -12.33
CA TYR A 80 -5.75 0.31 -12.37
C TYR A 80 -6.40 0.18 -10.98
N THR A 81 -6.12 -0.93 -10.31
CA THR A 81 -6.67 -1.27 -8.99
C THR A 81 -6.22 -0.25 -7.93
N LEU A 82 -4.94 0.13 -7.91
CA LEU A 82 -4.43 1.17 -7.02
C LEU A 82 -4.98 2.56 -7.37
N ASN A 83 -5.12 2.90 -8.64
CA ASN A 83 -5.77 4.15 -9.08
C ASN A 83 -7.23 4.20 -8.60
N ARG A 84 -7.93 3.08 -8.59
CA ARG A 84 -9.27 2.98 -8.01
C ARG A 84 -9.26 3.20 -6.49
N CYS A 85 -8.30 2.63 -5.77
CA CYS A 85 -8.11 2.90 -4.35
C CYS A 85 -7.91 4.41 -4.11
N MET A 86 -7.01 5.06 -4.86
CA MET A 86 -6.73 6.50 -4.71
C MET A 86 -7.96 7.39 -4.96
N LYS A 87 -8.85 7.03 -5.91
CA LYS A 87 -10.12 7.75 -6.14
C LYS A 87 -11.06 7.71 -4.94
N HIS A 88 -10.93 6.72 -4.08
CA HIS A 88 -11.76 6.55 -2.89
C HIS A 88 -11.05 6.97 -1.60
N ALA A 89 -9.77 7.28 -1.67
CA ALA A 89 -8.93 7.71 -0.55
C ALA A 89 -9.24 9.14 -0.12
N ARG A 90 -9.24 9.38 1.21
CA ARG A 90 -9.56 10.66 1.83
C ARG A 90 -8.41 11.23 2.63
N GLY A 91 -7.34 10.44 2.82
CA GLY A 91 -6.17 10.80 3.60
C GLY A 91 -5.32 11.88 2.95
N LYS A 92 -4.58 12.62 3.79
CA LYS A 92 -3.54 13.58 3.37
C LYS A 92 -2.32 12.87 2.77
N TYR A 93 -2.11 11.62 3.14
CA TYR A 93 -1.03 10.76 2.68
C TYR A 93 -1.58 9.43 2.15
N TYR A 94 -0.90 8.87 1.15
CA TYR A 94 -1.16 7.53 0.64
C TYR A 94 0.00 6.62 1.00
N ALA A 95 -0.28 5.54 1.72
CA ALA A 95 0.66 4.46 2.02
C ALA A 95 0.34 3.26 1.13
N ARG A 96 1.34 2.70 0.48
CA ARG A 96 1.17 1.51 -0.35
C ARG A 96 1.46 0.25 0.48
N MET A 97 0.76 -0.85 0.19
CA MET A 97 0.94 -2.16 0.81
C MET A 97 0.62 -3.27 -0.19
N ASP A 98 1.45 -4.33 -0.23
CA ASP A 98 1.15 -5.57 -0.96
C ASP A 98 0.42 -6.57 -0.08
N ALA A 99 -0.33 -7.49 -0.71
CA ALA A 99 -1.17 -8.45 -0.01
C ALA A 99 -0.39 -9.64 0.57
N ASP A 100 0.91 -9.74 0.28
CA ASP A 100 1.85 -10.77 0.69
C ASP A 100 3.04 -10.22 1.51
N ASP A 101 3.05 -8.91 1.79
CA ASP A 101 4.06 -8.26 2.61
C ASP A 101 3.62 -8.11 4.09
N ILE A 102 4.57 -7.93 4.99
CA ILE A 102 4.33 -7.62 6.41
C ILE A 102 4.93 -6.25 6.74
N SER A 103 4.09 -5.34 7.22
CA SER A 103 4.49 -4.00 7.63
C SER A 103 4.98 -4.01 9.08
N LYS A 104 6.17 -3.47 9.35
CA LYS A 104 6.63 -3.29 10.75
C LYS A 104 5.71 -2.31 11.48
N GLU A 105 5.41 -2.59 12.75
CA GLU A 105 4.43 -1.90 13.59
C GLU A 105 4.53 -0.35 13.57
N ASN A 106 5.73 0.20 13.48
CA ASN A 106 5.96 1.65 13.53
C ASN A 106 6.22 2.29 12.15
N ARG A 107 5.94 1.58 11.04
CA ARG A 107 6.24 2.08 9.69
C ARG A 107 5.48 3.37 9.39
N LEU A 108 4.15 3.35 9.53
CA LEU A 108 3.32 4.50 9.17
C LEU A 108 3.65 5.72 10.02
N GLU A 109 3.88 5.54 11.32
CA GLU A 109 4.24 6.62 12.23
C GLU A 109 5.57 7.27 11.85
N LYS A 110 6.62 6.46 11.64
CA LYS A 110 7.94 6.97 11.26
C LYS A 110 7.92 7.70 9.92
N GLN A 111 7.25 7.15 8.92
CA GLN A 111 7.12 7.77 7.61
C GLN A 111 6.31 9.07 7.67
N PHE A 112 5.23 9.09 8.43
CA PHE A 112 4.42 10.27 8.66
C PHE A 112 5.22 11.39 9.35
N LEU A 113 5.87 11.10 10.47
CA LEU A 113 6.68 12.07 11.19
C LEU A 113 7.82 12.62 10.33
N PHE A 114 8.45 11.76 9.52
CA PHE A 114 9.47 12.20 8.58
C PHE A 114 8.91 13.23 7.59
N LEU A 115 7.80 12.93 6.91
CA LEU A 115 7.22 13.86 5.94
C LEU A 115 6.70 15.15 6.60
N GLU A 116 6.16 15.09 7.81
CA GLU A 116 5.73 16.31 8.53
C GLU A 116 6.91 17.22 8.91
N SER A 117 8.05 16.63 9.27
CA SER A 117 9.26 17.40 9.63
C SER A 117 10.10 17.85 8.42
N HIS A 118 9.83 17.30 7.23
CA HIS A 118 10.58 17.57 6.00
C HIS A 118 9.62 17.92 4.85
N PRO A 119 9.09 19.16 4.81
CA PRO A 119 8.12 19.56 3.78
C PRO A 119 8.70 19.59 2.36
N GLU A 120 10.02 19.60 2.21
CA GLU A 120 10.73 19.54 0.93
C GLU A 120 10.62 18.17 0.25
N TYR A 121 10.30 17.08 1.00
CA TYR A 121 10.09 15.75 0.44
C TYR A 121 8.62 15.47 0.19
N SER A 122 8.33 14.91 -0.97
CA SER A 122 6.98 14.51 -1.38
C SER A 122 6.67 13.06 -1.05
N LEU A 123 7.72 12.22 -0.95
CA LEU A 123 7.63 10.77 -0.78
C LEU A 123 8.75 10.30 0.14
N VAL A 124 8.46 9.29 0.96
CA VAL A 124 9.45 8.53 1.73
C VAL A 124 9.20 7.04 1.55
N GLY A 125 10.28 6.28 1.33
CA GLY A 125 10.29 4.83 1.35
C GLY A 125 10.85 4.27 2.64
N CYS A 126 11.08 2.97 2.67
CA CYS A 126 11.89 2.32 3.71
C CYS A 126 12.66 1.14 3.14
N ASN A 127 13.60 0.62 3.92
CA ASN A 127 14.25 -0.65 3.64
C ASN A 127 13.28 -1.81 3.82
N ALA A 128 13.59 -2.98 3.24
CA ALA A 128 12.84 -4.21 3.45
C ALA A 128 13.74 -5.34 3.96
N GLU A 129 13.13 -6.28 4.65
CA GLU A 129 13.69 -7.57 5.02
C GLU A 129 13.01 -8.64 4.17
N PHE A 130 13.77 -9.61 3.65
CA PHE A 130 13.24 -10.80 3.02
C PHE A 130 12.99 -11.85 4.08
N ILE A 131 11.78 -12.38 4.11
CA ILE A 131 11.35 -13.37 5.09
C ILE A 131 10.80 -14.62 4.41
N ASP A 132 10.97 -15.75 5.05
CA ASP A 132 10.33 -17.02 4.72
C ASP A 132 9.89 -17.73 6.01
N ASP A 133 9.47 -19.01 5.89
CA ASP A 133 9.02 -19.81 7.04
C ASP A 133 10.12 -20.06 8.10
N GLN A 134 11.40 -19.85 7.75
CA GLN A 134 12.54 -19.98 8.67
C GLN A 134 12.95 -18.64 9.30
N GLY A 135 12.39 -17.52 8.84
CA GLY A 135 12.65 -16.19 9.37
C GLY A 135 13.28 -15.23 8.35
N VAL A 136 14.02 -14.25 8.87
CA VAL A 136 14.68 -13.22 8.03
C VAL A 136 15.96 -13.80 7.43
N TRP A 137 16.03 -13.86 6.09
CA TRP A 137 17.20 -14.38 5.37
C TRP A 137 17.98 -13.30 4.60
N GLY A 138 17.45 -12.08 4.46
CA GLY A 138 18.11 -11.01 3.73
C GLY A 138 17.51 -9.65 3.99
N LYS A 139 18.18 -8.60 3.46
CA LYS A 139 17.74 -7.20 3.55
C LYS A 139 17.98 -6.49 2.24
N ARG A 140 17.03 -5.63 1.84
CA ARG A 140 17.19 -4.67 0.76
C ARG A 140 17.32 -3.27 1.37
N LEU A 141 18.52 -2.69 1.24
CA LEU A 141 18.78 -1.32 1.65
C LEU A 141 18.53 -0.39 0.46
N MET A 142 17.78 0.66 0.70
CA MET A 142 17.46 1.66 -0.30
C MET A 142 18.41 2.85 -0.18
N ILE A 143 18.58 3.58 -1.29
CA ILE A 143 19.36 4.83 -1.32
C ILE A 143 18.63 5.86 -0.45
N GLU A 144 19.34 6.49 0.47
CA GLU A 144 18.75 7.44 1.43
C GLU A 144 18.13 8.65 0.72
N VAL A 145 18.89 9.27 -0.22
CA VAL A 145 18.41 10.38 -1.06
C VAL A 145 18.77 10.08 -2.51
N PRO A 146 17.87 9.47 -3.30
CA PRO A 146 18.17 9.12 -4.68
C PRO A 146 18.32 10.34 -5.56
N GLN A 147 19.29 10.28 -6.48
CA GLN A 147 19.55 11.29 -7.50
C GLN A 147 18.97 10.86 -8.84
N ASN A 148 18.76 11.79 -9.77
CA ASN A 148 18.19 11.49 -11.10
C ASN A 148 18.89 10.34 -11.83
N LYS A 149 20.22 10.21 -11.69
CA LYS A 149 21.01 9.12 -12.29
C LYS A 149 20.68 7.73 -11.73
N ASP A 150 20.19 7.66 -10.49
CA ASP A 150 19.92 6.38 -9.82
C ASP A 150 18.64 5.75 -10.39
N PHE A 151 17.65 6.57 -10.77
CA PHE A 151 16.42 6.13 -11.45
C PHE A 151 16.66 5.47 -12.81
N LEU A 152 17.81 5.76 -13.45
CA LEU A 152 18.18 5.16 -14.74
C LEU A 152 18.78 3.74 -14.60
N ARG A 153 19.13 3.33 -13.39
CA ARG A 153 19.90 2.10 -13.15
C ARG A 153 19.13 1.06 -12.33
N THR A 154 18.24 1.49 -11.48
CA THR A 154 17.51 0.59 -10.55
C THR A 154 16.23 1.24 -10.07
N SER A 155 15.33 0.42 -9.52
CA SER A 155 14.22 0.92 -8.72
C SER A 155 14.76 1.50 -7.41
N VAL A 156 14.60 2.80 -7.24
CA VAL A 156 15.08 3.56 -6.06
C VAL A 156 14.11 3.51 -4.88
N PHE A 157 12.93 2.94 -5.07
CA PHE A 157 11.94 2.71 -4.03
C PHE A 157 11.42 1.28 -4.10
N ILE A 158 11.09 0.72 -2.94
CA ILE A 158 10.28 -0.49 -2.82
C ILE A 158 8.83 -0.01 -2.86
N HIS A 159 8.13 -0.31 -3.95
CA HIS A 159 6.79 0.23 -4.23
C HIS A 159 5.79 0.00 -3.08
N PRO A 160 5.68 -1.22 -2.48
CA PRO A 160 4.78 -1.43 -1.33
C PRO A 160 5.22 -0.77 -0.03
N ALA A 161 6.38 -0.12 0.00
CA ALA A 161 6.96 0.44 1.22
C ALA A 161 6.97 1.98 1.26
N ILE A 162 6.23 2.65 0.36
CA ILE A 162 6.20 4.12 0.28
C ILE A 162 5.06 4.74 1.08
N LEU A 163 5.31 5.97 1.55
CA LEU A 163 4.30 6.95 1.95
C LEU A 163 4.50 8.21 1.11
N ILE A 164 3.44 8.71 0.48
CA ILE A 164 3.47 9.86 -0.42
C ILE A 164 2.39 10.87 -0.07
N ARG A 165 2.64 12.16 -0.27
CA ARG A 165 1.63 13.21 -0.14
C ARG A 165 0.54 13.01 -1.20
N ALA A 166 -0.72 12.97 -0.77
CA ALA A 166 -1.86 12.75 -1.67
C ALA A 166 -1.94 13.81 -2.78
N GLU A 167 -1.64 15.07 -2.46
CA GLU A 167 -1.63 16.18 -3.42
C GLU A 167 -0.67 15.98 -4.60
N VAL A 168 0.46 15.29 -4.36
CA VAL A 168 1.43 14.97 -5.42
C VAL A 168 0.86 13.94 -6.37
N MET A 169 0.26 12.86 -5.85
CA MET A 169 -0.40 11.84 -6.67
C MET A 169 -1.58 12.42 -7.46
N GLN A 170 -2.36 13.33 -6.86
CA GLN A 170 -3.45 14.01 -7.54
C GLN A 170 -2.97 14.90 -8.69
N LYS A 171 -1.83 15.58 -8.54
CA LYS A 171 -1.21 16.38 -9.62
C LYS A 171 -0.65 15.52 -10.74
N LEU A 172 -0.08 14.35 -10.44
CA LEU A 172 0.44 13.40 -11.42
C LEU A 172 -0.69 12.67 -12.18
N GLY A 173 -1.88 12.61 -11.62
CA GLY A 173 -3.09 12.11 -12.23
C GLY A 173 -3.34 10.61 -12.06
N CYS A 174 -2.35 9.75 -12.23
CA CYS A 174 -2.49 8.30 -12.05
C CYS A 174 -1.13 7.59 -12.00
N LEU A 175 -1.14 6.33 -11.53
CA LEU A 175 -0.05 5.39 -11.75
C LEU A 175 -0.10 4.90 -13.20
N LEU A 176 1.03 4.96 -13.91
CA LEU A 176 1.11 4.52 -15.29
C LEU A 176 1.39 3.01 -15.37
N TYR A 177 0.94 2.40 -16.44
CA TYR A 177 1.07 0.95 -16.74
C TYR A 177 2.52 0.46 -16.88
N THR A 178 3.50 1.36 -17.02
CA THR A 178 4.90 1.02 -17.29
C THR A 178 5.66 0.38 -16.13
N SER A 179 5.08 0.36 -14.91
CA SER A 179 5.68 -0.32 -13.77
C SER A 179 5.43 -1.84 -13.74
N ASP A 180 4.38 -2.31 -14.45
CA ASP A 180 4.01 -3.73 -14.44
C ASP A 180 4.87 -4.58 -15.39
N ALA A 181 5.53 -3.93 -16.38
CA ALA A 181 6.39 -4.62 -17.35
C ALA A 181 7.71 -5.17 -16.75
N ALA A 182 8.08 -4.76 -15.55
CA ALA A 182 9.30 -5.23 -14.88
C ALA A 182 9.06 -6.51 -14.05
N ASP A 183 7.83 -6.75 -13.61
CA ASP A 183 7.48 -7.92 -12.79
C ASP A 183 7.16 -9.15 -13.66
N ASP A 184 6.73 -8.94 -14.92
CA ASP A 184 6.45 -10.03 -15.88
C ASP A 184 7.72 -10.64 -16.54
N MET A 185 8.92 -10.12 -16.23
CA MET A 185 10.19 -10.59 -16.80
C MET A 185 11.07 -11.38 -15.82
N GLN A 186 10.49 -11.90 -14.73
CA GLN A 186 11.17 -12.80 -13.80
C GLN A 186 10.61 -14.22 -13.84
#